data_faea1c573a457657d99dfee72b00ef55
#
_entry.id   faea1c573a457657d99dfee72b00ef55
#
_cell.length_a   1.000
_cell.length_b   1.000
_cell.length_c   1.000
_cell.angle_alpha   90.00
_cell.angle_beta   90.00
_cell.angle_gamma   90.00
#
_symmetry.space_group_name_H-M   'P 1'
#
loop_
_entity.id
_entity.type
_entity.pdbx_description
1 polymer ?
#
loop_
_entity_poly.entity_id
_entity_poly.type
_entity_poly.pdbx_seq_one_letter_code
_entity_poly.pdbx_strand_id
1 'polypeptide(L)'
;MQLGMVGLGRMGSNLARRLLPAGHECVVFDVNPSPVKELEAEGATGTGSLDELVEKLEKPRAVWVMVPAGQIAEQTVHDLGERLEPGDTIIDG
;
A
#
# COMPACT_ATOMS: atom_id res chain seq x y z
N MET A 1 -11.26 -8.91 -0.26
CA MET A 1 -10.98 -7.63 0.42
C MET A 1 -9.90 -6.89 -0.35
N GLN A 2 -10.01 -5.60 -0.47
CA GLN A 2 -9.01 -4.78 -1.14
C GLN A 2 -8.19 -4.03 -0.10
N LEU A 3 -6.87 -4.05 -0.26
CA LEU A 3 -5.95 -3.42 0.69
C LEU A 3 -4.90 -2.62 -0.05
N GLY A 4 -4.68 -1.38 0.38
CA GLY A 4 -3.56 -0.59 -0.08
C GLY A 4 -2.33 -0.89 0.75
N MET A 5 -1.16 -0.92 0.12
CA MET A 5 0.10 -1.19 0.81
C MET A 5 1.18 -0.24 0.35
N VAL A 6 1.72 0.51 1.30
CA VAL A 6 2.80 1.46 1.06
C VAL A 6 4.05 0.95 1.76
N GLY A 7 5.12 0.79 0.99
CA GLY A 7 6.35 0.20 1.48
C GLY A 7 6.40 -1.29 1.18
N LEU A 8 7.26 -1.66 0.25
CA LEU A 8 7.36 -3.04 -0.24
C LEU A 8 8.73 -3.63 0.04
N GLY A 9 9.24 -3.38 1.24
CA GLY A 9 10.41 -4.09 1.73
C GLY A 9 10.06 -5.55 1.97
N ARG A 10 10.96 -6.29 2.64
CA ARG A 10 10.75 -7.73 2.84
C ARG A 10 9.38 -8.05 3.44
N MET A 11 8.98 -7.33 4.50
CA MET A 11 7.71 -7.61 5.17
C MET A 11 6.50 -7.26 4.32
N GLY A 12 6.52 -6.08 3.68
CA GLY A 12 5.40 -5.65 2.83
C GLY A 12 5.23 -6.57 1.63
N SER A 13 6.31 -6.94 0.96
CA SER A 13 6.25 -7.86 -0.17
C SER A 13 5.77 -9.24 0.24
N ASN A 14 6.24 -9.76 1.37
CA ASN A 14 5.81 -11.07 1.86
C ASN A 14 4.34 -11.08 2.25
N LEU A 15 3.86 -10.00 2.85
CA LEU A 15 2.44 -9.89 3.20
C LEU A 15 1.57 -9.88 1.95
N ALA A 16 1.95 -9.10 0.93
CA ALA A 16 1.22 -9.08 -0.33
C ALA A 16 1.19 -10.46 -0.99
N ARG A 17 2.30 -11.17 -0.96
CA ARG A 17 2.38 -12.52 -1.52
C ARG A 17 1.50 -13.53 -0.79
N ARG A 18 1.19 -13.30 0.48
CA ARG A 18 0.27 -14.13 1.23
C ARG A 18 -1.18 -13.79 0.92
N LEU A 19 -1.48 -12.51 0.75
CA LEU A 19 -2.85 -12.04 0.54
C LEU A 19 -3.37 -12.32 -0.86
N LEU A 20 -2.52 -12.21 -1.88
CA LEU A 20 -2.93 -12.41 -3.26
C LEU A 20 -3.50 -13.80 -3.54
N PRO A 21 -2.83 -14.91 -3.15
CA PRO A 21 -3.40 -16.25 -3.37
C PRO A 21 -4.65 -16.52 -2.56
N ALA A 22 -4.84 -15.78 -1.46
CA ALA A 22 -6.03 -15.92 -0.62
C ALA A 22 -7.27 -15.20 -1.18
N GLY A 23 -7.15 -14.58 -2.36
CA GLY A 23 -8.27 -13.91 -3.01
C GLY A 23 -8.42 -12.44 -2.69
N HIS A 24 -7.46 -11.85 -1.98
CA HIS A 24 -7.49 -10.42 -1.69
C HIS A 24 -6.84 -9.62 -2.82
N GLU A 25 -7.28 -8.39 -3.01
CA GLU A 25 -6.66 -7.46 -3.94
C GLU A 25 -5.67 -6.58 -3.18
N CYS A 26 -4.47 -6.43 -3.73
CA CYS A 26 -3.46 -5.54 -3.17
C CYS A 26 -3.15 -4.43 -4.17
N VAL A 27 -3.32 -3.19 -3.74
CA VAL A 27 -2.88 -2.01 -4.49
C VAL A 27 -1.60 -1.53 -3.81
N VAL A 28 -0.49 -1.55 -4.53
CA VAL A 28 0.84 -1.41 -3.93
C VAL A 28 1.59 -0.21 -4.45
N PHE A 29 2.38 0.40 -3.56
CA PHE A 29 3.28 1.49 -3.90
C PHE A 29 4.57 1.42 -3.09
N ASP A 30 5.69 1.73 -3.75
CA ASP A 30 6.98 1.93 -3.11
C ASP A 30 7.74 2.99 -3.90
N VAL A 31 8.61 3.74 -3.25
CA VAL A 31 9.47 4.71 -3.94
C VAL A 31 10.43 4.02 -4.91
N ASN A 32 10.76 2.75 -4.65
CA ASN A 32 11.54 1.93 -5.55
C ASN A 32 10.57 1.16 -6.47
N PRO A 33 10.65 1.33 -7.80
CA PRO A 33 9.73 0.67 -8.72
C PRO A 33 9.93 -0.84 -8.85
N SER A 34 11.09 -1.37 -8.49
CA SER A 34 11.38 -2.80 -8.64
C SER A 34 10.41 -3.71 -7.89
N PRO A 35 10.19 -3.54 -6.57
CA PRO A 35 9.24 -4.42 -5.88
C PRO A 35 7.80 -4.23 -6.37
N VAL A 36 7.44 -3.04 -6.82
CA VAL A 36 6.10 -2.80 -7.40
C VAL A 36 5.91 -3.70 -8.63
N LYS A 37 6.88 -3.72 -9.53
CA LYS A 37 6.81 -4.53 -10.74
C LYS A 37 6.80 -6.03 -10.44
N GLU A 38 7.57 -6.46 -9.46
CA GLU A 38 7.60 -7.85 -9.04
C GLU A 38 6.22 -8.31 -8.56
N LEU A 39 5.57 -7.50 -7.75
CA LEU A 39 4.25 -7.83 -7.23
C LEU A 39 3.15 -7.72 -8.30
N GLU A 40 3.29 -6.82 -9.26
CA GLU A 40 2.38 -6.78 -10.40
C GLU A 40 2.39 -8.10 -11.17
N ALA A 41 3.55 -8.69 -11.34
CA ALA A 41 3.67 -10.00 -11.99
C ALA A 41 2.99 -11.10 -11.19
N GLU A 42 2.79 -10.91 -9.90
CA GLU A 42 2.11 -11.87 -9.02
C GLU A 42 0.62 -11.56 -8.81
N GLY A 43 0.10 -10.54 -9.49
CA GLY A 43 -1.33 -10.21 -9.46
C GLY A 43 -1.71 -8.95 -8.71
N ALA A 44 -0.75 -8.23 -8.13
CA ALA A 44 -1.04 -6.96 -7.46
C ALA A 44 -1.28 -5.84 -8.47
N THR A 45 -1.96 -4.79 -8.03
CA THR A 45 -2.14 -3.57 -8.80
C THR A 45 -1.04 -2.59 -8.40
N GLY A 46 -0.09 -2.35 -9.29
CA GLY A 46 1.00 -1.43 -9.04
C GLY A 46 0.60 0.01 -9.26
N THR A 47 1.22 0.93 -8.52
CA THR A 47 0.97 2.36 -8.67
C THR A 47 2.29 3.13 -8.66
N GLY A 48 2.26 4.33 -9.25
CA GLY A 48 3.44 5.19 -9.34
C GLY A 48 3.45 6.33 -8.34
N SER A 49 2.41 6.50 -7.55
CA SER A 49 2.31 7.57 -6.55
C SER A 49 1.28 7.23 -5.49
N LEU A 50 1.31 7.96 -4.37
CA LEU A 50 0.29 7.83 -3.33
C LEU A 50 -1.08 8.27 -3.84
N ASP A 51 -1.12 9.29 -4.68
CA ASP A 51 -2.38 9.74 -5.28
C ASP A 51 -3.04 8.62 -6.08
N GLU A 52 -2.26 7.95 -6.91
CA GLU A 52 -2.76 6.84 -7.72
C GLU A 52 -3.21 5.67 -6.85
N LEU A 53 -2.47 5.36 -5.78
CA LEU A 53 -2.85 4.30 -4.86
C LEU A 53 -4.20 4.58 -4.23
N VAL A 54 -4.41 5.79 -3.73
CA VAL A 54 -5.68 6.17 -3.09
C VAL A 54 -6.82 6.15 -4.11
N GLU A 55 -6.59 6.63 -5.33
CA GLU A 55 -7.59 6.62 -6.40
C GLU A 55 -8.06 5.22 -6.76
N LYS A 56 -7.15 4.26 -6.76
CA LYS A 56 -7.49 2.89 -7.15
C LYS A 56 -8.16 2.08 -6.05
N LEU A 57 -8.16 2.59 -4.83
CA LEU A 57 -8.81 1.93 -3.71
C LEU A 57 -10.28 2.31 -3.63
N GLU A 58 -11.13 1.33 -3.35
CA GLU A 58 -12.56 1.55 -3.11
C GLU A 58 -12.80 1.97 -1.67
N LYS A 59 -13.75 2.86 -1.48
CA LYS A 59 -14.12 3.33 -0.13
C LYS A 59 -15.02 2.31 0.57
N PRO A 60 -14.90 2.13 1.87
CA PRO A 60 -13.88 2.70 2.75
C PRO A 60 -12.51 2.07 2.49
N ARG A 61 -11.49 2.92 2.41
CA ARG A 61 -10.14 2.48 2.07
C ARG A 61 -9.39 1.99 3.28
N ALA A 62 -8.56 0.96 3.10
CA ALA A 62 -7.63 0.51 4.14
C ALA A 62 -6.23 0.50 3.54
N VAL A 63 -5.31 1.19 4.18
CA VAL A 63 -3.92 1.30 3.72
C VAL A 63 -2.97 0.87 4.83
N TRP A 64 -2.11 -0.08 4.52
CA TRP A 64 -1.09 -0.56 5.44
C TRP A 64 0.23 0.11 5.09
N VAL A 65 0.82 0.83 6.06
CA VAL A 65 2.08 1.54 5.89
C VAL A 65 3.19 0.70 6.50
N MET A 66 4.13 0.24 5.69
CA MET A 66 5.22 -0.64 6.09
C MET A 66 6.59 -0.08 5.70
N VAL A 67 6.72 1.24 5.77
CA VAL A 67 8.01 1.91 5.54
C VAL A 67 8.84 1.92 6.82
N PRO A 68 10.17 2.13 6.73
CA PRO A 68 11.00 2.23 7.93
C PRO A 68 10.48 3.26 8.91
N ALA A 69 10.57 2.96 10.21
CA ALA A 69 10.12 3.84 11.27
C ALA A 69 10.87 5.18 11.25
N GLY A 70 10.27 6.20 11.87
CA GLY A 70 10.85 7.52 11.98
C GLY A 70 10.22 8.52 11.02
N GLN A 71 11.01 9.48 10.55
CA GLN A 71 10.52 10.61 9.76
C GLN A 71 9.84 10.19 8.46
N ILE A 72 10.34 9.13 7.81
CA ILE A 72 9.74 8.64 6.56
C ILE A 72 8.34 8.09 6.81
N ALA A 73 8.17 7.31 7.88
CA ALA A 73 6.87 6.75 8.22
C ALA A 73 5.89 7.86 8.60
N GLU A 74 6.32 8.84 9.40
CA GLU A 74 5.49 9.97 9.80
C GLU A 74 5.03 10.78 8.60
N GLN A 75 5.94 11.07 7.67
CA GLN A 75 5.62 11.83 6.45
C GLN A 75 4.64 11.06 5.58
N THR A 76 4.82 9.76 5.45
CA THR A 76 3.93 8.90 4.66
C THR A 76 2.51 8.89 5.24
N VAL A 77 2.39 8.73 6.55
CA VAL A 77 1.09 8.76 7.23
C VAL A 77 0.42 10.12 7.06
N HIS A 78 1.18 11.20 7.20
CA HIS A 78 0.66 12.56 6.98
C HIS A 78 0.17 12.75 5.55
N ASP A 79 0.95 12.35 4.56
CA ASP A 79 0.59 12.49 3.15
C ASP A 79 -0.67 11.68 2.80
N LEU A 80 -0.78 10.48 3.36
CA LEU A 80 -1.99 9.67 3.19
C LEU A 80 -3.19 10.31 3.87
N GLY A 81 -3.00 10.87 5.07
CA GLY A 81 -4.08 11.52 5.81
C GLY A 81 -4.69 12.68 5.06
N GLU A 82 -3.91 13.39 4.25
CA GLU A 82 -4.41 14.48 3.42
C GLU A 82 -5.30 13.99 2.27
N ARG A 83 -5.13 12.74 1.85
CA ARG A 83 -5.84 12.16 0.71
C ARG A 83 -7.00 11.27 1.09
N LEU A 84 -6.98 10.71 2.30
CA LEU A 84 -8.02 9.81 2.76
C LEU A 84 -9.20 10.57 3.36
N GLU A 85 -10.33 9.92 3.44
CA GLU A 85 -11.58 10.50 3.94
C GLU A 85 -12.00 9.82 5.25
N PRO A 86 -12.92 10.44 6.02
CA PRO A 86 -13.50 9.76 7.19
C PRO A 86 -14.06 8.40 6.81
N GLY A 87 -13.78 7.39 7.60
CA GLY A 87 -14.14 6.00 7.29
C GLY A 87 -13.01 5.20 6.70
N ASP A 88 -11.99 5.85 6.14
CA ASP A 88 -10.78 5.17 5.67
C ASP A 88 -9.87 4.88 6.87
N THR A 89 -9.06 3.83 6.75
CA THR A 89 -8.19 3.37 7.84
C THR A 89 -6.74 3.32 7.38
N ILE A 90 -5.84 3.80 8.24
CA ILE A 90 -4.40 3.64 8.05
C ILE A 90 -3.91 2.68 9.13
N ILE A 91 -3.18 1.65 8.71
CA ILE A 91 -2.55 0.70 9.64
C ILE A 91 -1.05 0.94 9.56
N ASP A 92 -0.47 1.33 10.68
CA ASP A 92 0.98 1.55 10.78
C ASP A 92 1.61 0.28 11.33
N GLY A 93 2.36 -0.37 10.49
CA GLY A 93 2.95 -1.68 10.85
C GLY A 93 4.44 -1.65 11.06
#